data_00ee23c1af1dcb6792c3282261a48169
#
_entry.id   00ee23c1af1dcb6792c3282261a48169
#
_cell.length_a   1.000
_cell.length_b   1.000
_cell.length_c   1.000
_cell.angle_alpha   90.00
_cell.angle_beta   90.00
_cell.angle_gamma   90.00
#
_symmetry.space_group_name_H-M   'P 1'
#
loop_
_entity.id
_entity.type
_entity.pdbx_description
1 polymer ?
#
loop_
_entity_poly.entity_id
_entity_poly.type
_entity_poly.pdbx_seq_one_letter_code
_entity_poly.pdbx_strand_id
1 'polypeptide(L)'
;LGDVYKRQDLVHVYEELARRSRCCLHLGLTEAGMGMKGMVSSAAALSILLNEGIGDTIRVSLTPKPGESRAEEVRVAQQILQSLELRSFTPEVTACPGCGRTSSDLFQRLAKSIEEFICEQMPVWKSEFPGVERMKVAVMGCVVNGPGESAHADIGISLPGSGENPVAPVYMDGKRWGTLKGQDIDTEFKKLLTDYVRRTYGPKGE
;
A
#
# COMPACT_ATOMS: atom_id res chain seq x y z
N LEU A 1 39.68 0.64 0.04
CA LEU A 1 38.32 0.33 0.42
C LEU A 1 37.56 1.64 0.44
N GLY A 2 37.07 2.06 -0.73
CA GLY A 2 36.31 3.30 -0.86
C GLY A 2 34.96 3.17 -0.19
N ASP A 3 34.55 4.24 0.45
CA ASP A 3 33.26 4.38 1.12
C ASP A 3 32.10 4.02 0.19
N VAL A 4 31.50 2.88 0.43
CA VAL A 4 30.21 2.46 -0.18
C VAL A 4 29.04 3.31 0.40
N TYR A 5 29.36 4.52 0.87
CA TYR A 5 28.42 5.43 1.53
C TYR A 5 27.64 6.32 0.56
N LYS A 6 27.97 6.31 -0.73
CA LYS A 6 27.25 7.09 -1.70
C LYS A 6 26.25 6.20 -2.44
N ARG A 7 24.97 6.41 -2.20
CA ARG A 7 23.89 5.71 -2.90
C ARG A 7 24.01 5.80 -4.42
N GLN A 8 24.55 6.90 -4.91
CA GLN A 8 24.84 7.13 -6.33
C GLN A 8 25.89 6.13 -6.85
N ASP A 9 26.93 5.86 -6.09
CA ASP A 9 27.97 4.90 -6.47
C ASP A 9 27.38 3.47 -6.55
N LEU A 10 26.48 3.11 -5.62
CA LEU A 10 25.75 1.83 -5.66
C LEU A 10 24.94 1.71 -6.96
N VAL A 11 24.17 2.73 -7.32
CA VAL A 11 23.35 2.73 -8.54
C VAL A 11 24.24 2.53 -9.76
N HIS A 12 25.29 3.33 -9.92
CA HIS A 12 26.21 3.22 -11.07
C HIS A 12 26.92 1.87 -11.15
N VAL A 13 27.29 1.27 -10.02
CA VAL A 13 27.89 -0.08 -9.99
C VAL A 13 26.92 -1.12 -10.51
N TYR A 14 25.65 -1.09 -10.08
CA TYR A 14 24.64 -2.04 -10.54
C TYR A 14 24.24 -1.82 -11.99
N GLU A 15 24.13 -0.58 -12.47
CA GLU A 15 23.91 -0.26 -13.88
C GLU A 15 25.03 -0.84 -14.77
N GLU A 16 26.27 -0.66 -14.35
CA GLU A 16 27.41 -1.16 -15.11
C GLU A 16 27.51 -2.69 -15.03
N LEU A 17 27.19 -3.29 -13.89
CA LEU A 17 27.16 -4.73 -13.74
C LEU A 17 26.07 -5.36 -14.60
N ALA A 18 24.87 -4.76 -14.66
CA ALA A 18 23.77 -5.20 -15.50
C ALA A 18 24.12 -5.17 -17.00
N ARG A 19 24.91 -4.19 -17.43
CA ARG A 19 25.41 -4.11 -18.81
C ARG A 19 26.43 -5.20 -19.14
N ARG A 20 27.26 -5.60 -18.17
CA ARG A 20 28.39 -6.55 -18.38
C ARG A 20 28.08 -7.98 -18.05
N SER A 21 27.03 -8.25 -17.25
CA SER A 21 26.70 -9.57 -16.76
C SER A 21 25.29 -9.98 -17.14
N ARG A 22 25.09 -11.28 -17.34
CA ARG A 22 23.76 -11.91 -17.47
C ARG A 22 23.37 -12.70 -16.23
N CYS A 23 24.12 -12.58 -15.15
CA CYS A 23 23.80 -13.21 -13.87
C CYS A 23 22.66 -12.49 -13.19
N CYS A 24 21.87 -13.23 -12.41
CA CYS A 24 20.86 -12.64 -11.54
C CYS A 24 21.51 -11.67 -10.56
N LEU A 25 20.90 -10.50 -10.41
CA LEU A 25 21.39 -9.43 -9.57
C LEU A 25 20.56 -9.32 -8.29
N HIS A 26 21.25 -9.41 -7.16
CA HIS A 26 20.67 -9.20 -5.84
C HIS A 26 20.95 -7.78 -5.37
N LEU A 27 19.91 -6.94 -5.33
CA LEU A 27 20.06 -5.55 -4.91
C LEU A 27 19.97 -5.42 -3.38
N GLY A 28 20.83 -4.64 -2.80
CA GLY A 28 20.77 -4.33 -1.37
C GLY A 28 21.60 -3.10 -1.02
N LEU A 29 21.02 -2.24 -0.20
CA LEU A 29 21.74 -1.15 0.45
C LEU A 29 22.10 -1.61 1.87
N THR A 30 23.40 -1.80 2.14
CA THR A 30 23.90 -2.02 3.49
C THR A 30 23.98 -0.68 4.22
N GLU A 31 23.85 -0.71 5.55
CA GLU A 31 23.99 0.49 6.40
C GLU A 31 22.99 1.62 6.05
N ALA A 32 21.79 1.25 5.63
CA ALA A 32 20.75 2.23 5.31
C ALA A 32 20.39 3.13 6.50
N GLY A 33 20.53 2.60 7.71
CA GLY A 33 20.24 3.30 8.96
C GLY A 33 19.02 2.75 9.69
N MET A 34 18.63 3.45 10.75
CA MET A 34 17.52 3.06 11.63
C MET A 34 16.22 3.77 11.24
N GLY A 35 15.08 3.09 11.38
CA GLY A 35 13.75 3.66 11.23
C GLY A 35 13.52 4.36 9.89
N MET A 36 12.89 5.52 9.91
CA MET A 36 12.54 6.29 8.71
C MET A 36 13.74 6.57 7.80
N LYS A 37 14.91 6.92 8.37
CA LYS A 37 16.12 7.16 7.58
C LYS A 37 16.50 5.93 6.75
N GLY A 38 16.46 4.77 7.36
CA GLY A 38 16.79 3.51 6.70
C GLY A 38 15.79 3.15 5.59
N MET A 39 14.49 3.32 5.88
CA MET A 39 13.42 3.07 4.92
C MET A 39 13.53 3.96 3.69
N VAL A 40 13.65 5.28 3.90
CA VAL A 40 13.77 6.27 2.80
C VAL A 40 15.05 6.03 2.00
N SER A 41 16.17 5.72 2.66
CA SER A 41 17.43 5.45 1.99
C SER A 41 17.36 4.21 1.11
N SER A 42 16.76 3.13 1.61
CA SER A 42 16.56 1.89 0.85
C SER A 42 15.60 2.10 -0.32
N ALA A 43 14.48 2.77 -0.09
CA ALA A 43 13.51 3.08 -1.14
C ALA A 43 14.15 3.91 -2.26
N ALA A 44 14.87 4.99 -1.91
CA ALA A 44 15.51 5.86 -2.90
C ALA A 44 16.56 5.14 -3.76
N ALA A 45 17.38 4.27 -3.16
CA ALA A 45 18.42 3.56 -3.90
C ALA A 45 17.85 2.43 -4.77
N LEU A 46 16.95 1.62 -4.21
CA LEU A 46 16.40 0.45 -4.90
C LEU A 46 15.43 0.84 -6.01
N SER A 47 14.63 1.91 -5.82
CA SER A 47 13.63 2.31 -6.81
C SER A 47 14.23 2.77 -8.13
N ILE A 48 15.41 3.37 -8.13
CA ILE A 48 16.09 3.78 -9.37
C ILE A 48 16.38 2.55 -10.21
N LEU A 49 17.05 1.56 -9.63
CA LEU A 49 17.44 0.33 -10.33
C LEU A 49 16.23 -0.50 -10.76
N LEU A 50 15.25 -0.65 -9.86
CA LEU A 50 14.05 -1.43 -10.15
C LEU A 50 13.20 -0.81 -11.27
N ASN A 51 13.11 0.52 -11.37
CA ASN A 51 12.43 1.20 -12.46
C ASN A 51 13.14 1.02 -13.82
N GLU A 52 14.43 0.76 -13.80
CA GLU A 52 15.23 0.43 -14.99
C GLU A 52 15.19 -1.07 -15.34
N GLY A 53 14.44 -1.86 -14.56
CA GLY A 53 14.37 -3.32 -14.74
C GLY A 53 15.62 -4.05 -14.25
N ILE A 54 16.44 -3.41 -13.43
CA ILE A 54 17.66 -3.99 -12.85
C ILE A 54 17.34 -4.58 -11.48
N GLY A 55 17.62 -5.87 -11.29
CA GLY A 55 17.48 -6.59 -10.02
C GLY A 55 16.43 -7.68 -10.06
N ASP A 56 16.85 -8.89 -9.71
CA ASP A 56 16.00 -10.07 -9.65
C ASP A 56 15.47 -10.34 -8.24
N THR A 57 16.25 -9.93 -7.25
CA THR A 57 15.88 -10.01 -5.83
C THR A 57 16.37 -8.77 -5.09
N ILE A 58 15.70 -8.42 -3.99
CA ILE A 58 16.07 -7.26 -3.17
C ILE A 58 16.25 -7.65 -1.70
N ARG A 59 17.09 -6.88 -1.03
CA ARG A 59 17.26 -6.93 0.43
C ARG A 59 17.23 -5.51 0.99
N VAL A 60 16.40 -5.32 2.00
CA VAL A 60 16.42 -4.15 2.86
C VAL A 60 17.20 -4.49 4.13
N SER A 61 18.13 -3.64 4.54
CA SER A 61 18.93 -3.79 5.75
C SER A 61 18.72 -2.58 6.64
N LEU A 62 17.90 -2.75 7.67
CA LEU A 62 17.65 -1.71 8.67
C LEU A 62 18.43 -2.02 9.94
N THR A 63 18.87 -0.99 10.63
CA THR A 63 19.33 -1.14 12.01
C THR A 63 18.11 -1.29 12.91
N PRO A 64 17.86 -2.48 13.51
CA PRO A 64 16.70 -2.67 14.36
C PRO A 64 16.87 -1.91 15.67
N LYS A 65 15.77 -1.40 16.23
CA LYS A 65 15.78 -0.95 17.62
C LYS A 65 15.79 -2.15 18.56
N PRO A 66 16.29 -1.99 19.78
CA PRO A 66 16.27 -3.07 20.75
C PRO A 66 14.85 -3.64 20.92
N GLY A 67 14.70 -4.95 20.74
CA GLY A 67 13.41 -5.65 20.85
C GLY A 67 12.50 -5.60 19.62
N GLU A 68 12.86 -4.89 18.55
CA GLU A 68 12.10 -4.89 17.30
C GLU A 68 12.30 -6.17 16.48
N SER A 69 11.25 -6.58 15.79
CA SER A 69 11.28 -7.75 14.90
C SER A 69 12.03 -7.44 13.60
N ARG A 70 12.88 -8.37 13.15
CA ARG A 70 13.54 -8.33 11.84
C ARG A 70 12.55 -8.46 10.66
N ALA A 71 11.29 -8.82 10.91
CA ALA A 71 10.25 -8.86 9.89
C ALA A 71 9.94 -7.49 9.27
N GLU A 72 10.34 -6.39 9.95
CA GLU A 72 10.18 -5.03 9.42
C GLU A 72 10.95 -4.81 8.12
N GLU A 73 12.14 -5.39 7.98
CA GLU A 73 12.95 -5.33 6.76
C GLU A 73 12.21 -5.95 5.57
N VAL A 74 11.49 -7.05 5.79
CA VAL A 74 10.67 -7.72 4.76
C VAL A 74 9.46 -6.86 4.40
N ARG A 75 8.79 -6.27 5.38
CA ARG A 75 7.62 -5.38 5.14
C ARG A 75 8.02 -4.17 4.30
N VAL A 76 9.15 -3.55 4.63
CA VAL A 76 9.68 -2.40 3.86
C VAL A 76 10.05 -2.82 2.43
N ALA A 77 10.68 -3.99 2.24
CA ALA A 77 10.98 -4.51 0.91
C ALA A 77 9.71 -4.76 0.09
N GLN A 78 8.69 -5.36 0.70
CA GLN A 78 7.38 -5.57 0.08
C GLN A 78 6.72 -4.24 -0.30
N GLN A 79 6.77 -3.24 0.59
CA GLN A 79 6.18 -1.92 0.34
C GLN A 79 6.90 -1.20 -0.81
N ILE A 80 8.22 -1.30 -0.91
CA ILE A 80 8.98 -0.74 -2.05
C ILE A 80 8.50 -1.35 -3.37
N LEU A 81 8.39 -2.67 -3.44
CA LEU A 81 7.94 -3.37 -4.65
C LEU A 81 6.48 -3.04 -4.99
N GLN A 82 5.63 -2.90 -3.99
CA GLN A 82 4.22 -2.57 -4.17
C GLN A 82 4.04 -1.11 -4.62
N SER A 83 4.77 -0.16 -4.03
CA SER A 83 4.74 1.25 -4.44
C SER A 83 5.26 1.50 -5.86
N LEU A 84 6.09 0.59 -6.39
CA LEU A 84 6.54 0.59 -7.78
C LEU A 84 5.64 -0.24 -8.71
N GLU A 85 4.53 -0.75 -8.23
CA GLU A 85 3.60 -1.64 -8.95
C GLU A 85 4.25 -2.91 -9.56
N LEU A 86 5.44 -3.28 -9.06
CA LEU A 86 6.17 -4.48 -9.52
C LEU A 86 5.57 -5.76 -8.96
N ARG A 87 5.05 -5.70 -7.73
CA ARG A 87 4.44 -6.85 -7.05
C ARG A 87 3.50 -6.41 -5.92
N SER A 88 2.31 -7.01 -5.86
CA SER A 88 1.35 -6.79 -4.78
C SER A 88 1.47 -7.87 -3.70
N PHE A 89 1.31 -7.48 -2.45
CA PHE A 89 1.39 -8.36 -1.27
C PHE A 89 0.14 -8.30 -0.40
N THR A 90 -0.46 -7.11 -0.33
CA THR A 90 -1.70 -6.81 0.42
C THR A 90 -2.52 -5.80 -0.37
N PRO A 91 -3.84 -5.76 -0.21
CA PRO A 91 -4.66 -4.67 -0.73
C PRO A 91 -4.10 -3.31 -0.32
N GLU A 92 -4.13 -2.38 -1.24
CA GLU A 92 -3.67 -1.01 -1.00
C GLU A 92 -4.82 -0.15 -0.52
N VAL A 93 -4.66 0.50 0.64
CA VAL A 93 -5.63 1.46 1.16
C VAL A 93 -5.09 2.87 0.94
N THR A 94 -5.72 3.60 0.04
CA THR A 94 -5.40 5.00 -0.22
C THR A 94 -6.33 5.89 0.59
N ALA A 95 -5.76 6.77 1.41
CA ALA A 95 -6.48 7.78 2.16
C ALA A 95 -5.98 9.18 1.82
N CYS A 96 -6.87 10.16 1.81
CA CYS A 96 -6.45 11.54 1.60
C CYS A 96 -5.67 12.08 2.81
N PRO A 97 -4.73 13.03 2.60
CA PRO A 97 -3.92 13.58 3.71
C PRO A 97 -4.72 14.47 4.68
N GLY A 98 -6.00 14.75 4.36
CA GLY A 98 -6.77 15.77 5.05
C GLY A 98 -6.38 17.20 4.61
N CYS A 99 -7.35 18.04 4.38
CA CYS A 99 -7.13 19.44 4.02
C CYS A 99 -8.13 20.33 4.75
N GLY A 100 -8.10 21.64 4.52
CA GLY A 100 -9.02 22.60 5.15
C GLY A 100 -10.52 22.36 4.87
N ARG A 101 -10.86 21.39 4.03
CA ARG A 101 -12.25 20.96 3.77
C ARG A 101 -12.73 19.86 4.72
N THR A 102 -11.84 19.33 5.56
CA THR A 102 -12.14 18.22 6.46
C THR A 102 -11.92 18.71 7.90
N SER A 103 -13.00 18.85 8.65
CA SER A 103 -12.98 19.25 10.06
C SER A 103 -13.08 18.05 11.02
N SER A 104 -13.26 16.83 10.47
CA SER A 104 -13.41 15.58 11.23
C SER A 104 -12.26 14.64 10.95
N ASP A 105 -11.85 13.86 11.96
CA ASP A 105 -10.87 12.77 11.87
C ASP A 105 -11.50 11.42 11.47
N LEU A 106 -12.80 11.41 11.17
CA LEU A 106 -13.55 10.19 10.86
C LEU A 106 -12.90 9.36 9.73
N PHE A 107 -12.41 10.04 8.68
CA PHE A 107 -11.77 9.35 7.55
C PHE A 107 -10.42 8.71 7.95
N GLN A 108 -9.67 9.35 8.86
CA GLN A 108 -8.40 8.80 9.36
C GLN A 108 -8.64 7.55 10.21
N ARG A 109 -9.66 7.62 11.09
CA ARG A 109 -10.06 6.47 11.91
C ARG A 109 -10.59 5.33 11.04
N LEU A 110 -11.41 5.64 10.04
CA LEU A 110 -11.92 4.64 9.11
C LEU A 110 -10.80 4.03 8.28
N ALA A 111 -9.89 4.82 7.70
CA ALA A 111 -8.76 4.32 6.94
C ALA A 111 -7.91 3.34 7.76
N LYS A 112 -7.53 3.74 8.98
CA LYS A 112 -6.80 2.89 9.91
C LYS A 112 -7.55 1.60 10.23
N SER A 113 -8.84 1.70 10.53
CA SER A 113 -9.70 0.56 10.84
C SER A 113 -9.81 -0.44 9.66
N ILE A 114 -9.85 0.08 8.43
CA ILE A 114 -9.87 -0.74 7.22
C ILE A 114 -8.51 -1.40 6.95
N GLU A 115 -7.39 -0.68 7.14
CA GLU A 115 -6.05 -1.26 7.04
C GLU A 115 -5.85 -2.41 8.04
N GLU A 116 -6.23 -2.20 9.30
CA GLU A 116 -6.17 -3.22 10.35
C GLU A 116 -7.05 -4.43 9.99
N PHE A 117 -8.28 -4.20 9.56
CA PHE A 117 -9.20 -5.25 9.14
C PHE A 117 -8.66 -6.07 7.96
N ILE A 118 -8.13 -5.41 6.93
CA ILE A 118 -7.50 -6.09 5.78
C ILE A 118 -6.32 -6.94 6.25
N CYS A 119 -5.47 -6.39 7.11
CA CYS A 119 -4.32 -7.11 7.64
C CYS A 119 -4.73 -8.38 8.40
N GLU A 120 -5.79 -8.32 9.20
CA GLU A 120 -6.36 -9.46 9.92
C GLU A 120 -6.96 -10.51 8.98
N GLN A 121 -7.60 -10.08 7.88
CA GLN A 121 -8.24 -10.98 6.93
C GLN A 121 -7.24 -11.61 5.94
N MET A 122 -6.11 -10.98 5.66
CA MET A 122 -5.16 -11.43 4.63
C MET A 122 -4.71 -12.89 4.74
N PRO A 123 -4.45 -13.47 5.93
CA PRO A 123 -4.08 -14.87 6.03
C PRO A 123 -5.12 -15.82 5.45
N VAL A 124 -6.41 -15.49 5.61
CA VAL A 124 -7.55 -16.26 5.05
C VAL A 124 -7.76 -15.88 3.59
N TRP A 125 -7.88 -14.60 3.29
CA TRP A 125 -8.18 -14.12 1.94
C TRP A 125 -7.16 -14.57 0.91
N LYS A 126 -5.88 -14.54 1.25
CA LYS A 126 -4.83 -14.95 0.32
C LYS A 126 -4.90 -16.43 -0.07
N SER A 127 -5.44 -17.28 0.81
CA SER A 127 -5.63 -18.70 0.53
C SER A 127 -6.93 -19.00 -0.22
N GLU A 128 -7.99 -18.23 0.04
CA GLU A 128 -9.34 -18.47 -0.51
C GLU A 128 -9.62 -17.66 -1.78
N PHE A 129 -8.99 -16.50 -1.93
CA PHE A 129 -9.27 -15.51 -2.97
C PHE A 129 -7.98 -15.08 -3.70
N PRO A 130 -7.43 -15.92 -4.60
CA PRO A 130 -6.21 -15.59 -5.33
C PRO A 130 -6.32 -14.27 -6.10
N GLY A 131 -5.34 -13.38 -5.91
CA GLY A 131 -5.32 -12.06 -6.55
C GLY A 131 -5.88 -10.93 -5.69
N VAL A 132 -6.45 -11.21 -4.51
CA VAL A 132 -6.99 -10.21 -3.59
C VAL A 132 -5.95 -9.17 -3.18
N GLU A 133 -4.67 -9.55 -3.16
CA GLU A 133 -3.55 -8.67 -2.85
C GLU A 133 -3.40 -7.48 -3.81
N ARG A 134 -4.07 -7.51 -4.96
CA ARG A 134 -4.06 -6.42 -5.96
C ARG A 134 -5.20 -5.42 -5.79
N MET A 135 -6.11 -5.68 -4.87
CA MET A 135 -7.27 -4.82 -4.63
C MET A 135 -6.83 -3.43 -4.17
N LYS A 136 -7.46 -2.40 -4.75
CA LYS A 136 -7.28 -1.00 -4.37
C LYS A 136 -8.52 -0.50 -3.63
N VAL A 137 -8.32 0.00 -2.42
CA VAL A 137 -9.38 0.55 -1.56
C VAL A 137 -9.13 2.03 -1.36
N ALA A 138 -10.16 2.86 -1.47
CA ALA A 138 -10.05 4.31 -1.22
C ALA A 138 -10.91 4.75 -0.05
N VAL A 139 -10.32 5.51 0.88
CA VAL A 139 -11.03 6.13 2.00
C VAL A 139 -10.79 7.65 1.97
N MET A 140 -11.78 8.38 1.47
CA MET A 140 -11.65 9.81 1.22
C MET A 140 -12.43 10.65 2.23
N GLY A 141 -11.81 11.72 2.73
CA GLY A 141 -12.34 12.56 3.80
C GLY A 141 -13.20 13.72 3.34
N CYS A 142 -13.48 13.87 2.04
CA CYS A 142 -14.39 14.90 1.56
C CYS A 142 -15.07 14.51 0.24
N VAL A 143 -16.23 15.11 0.00
CA VAL A 143 -17.02 14.86 -1.22
C VAL A 143 -16.53 15.62 -2.47
N VAL A 144 -15.50 16.43 -2.36
CA VAL A 144 -14.97 17.21 -3.48
C VAL A 144 -14.05 16.36 -4.35
N ASN A 145 -13.00 15.80 -3.78
CA ASN A 145 -12.05 14.94 -4.48
C ASN A 145 -12.41 13.45 -4.34
N GLY A 146 -13.15 13.13 -3.26
CA GLY A 146 -13.49 11.76 -2.90
C GLY A 146 -14.16 10.95 -4.00
N PRO A 147 -15.16 11.47 -4.73
CA PRO A 147 -15.80 10.73 -5.81
C PRO A 147 -14.85 10.34 -6.93
N GLY A 148 -13.92 11.23 -7.32
CA GLY A 148 -12.92 10.96 -8.34
C GLY A 148 -11.95 9.86 -7.91
N GLU A 149 -11.30 10.03 -6.76
CA GLU A 149 -10.35 9.07 -6.22
C GLU A 149 -11.01 7.72 -5.90
N SER A 150 -12.22 7.74 -5.31
CA SER A 150 -12.94 6.50 -5.02
C SER A 150 -13.39 5.75 -6.28
N ALA A 151 -13.57 6.45 -7.40
CA ALA A 151 -13.91 5.82 -8.67
C ALA A 151 -12.71 5.15 -9.38
N HIS A 152 -11.48 5.53 -9.01
CA HIS A 152 -10.26 4.89 -9.52
C HIS A 152 -9.84 3.64 -8.72
N ALA A 153 -10.41 3.47 -7.53
CA ALA A 153 -10.21 2.26 -6.71
C ALA A 153 -11.23 1.17 -7.08
N ASP A 154 -10.93 -0.06 -6.73
CA ASP A 154 -11.87 -1.18 -6.88
C ASP A 154 -13.10 -0.99 -5.99
N ILE A 155 -12.87 -0.53 -4.76
CA ILE A 155 -13.92 -0.11 -3.84
C ILE A 155 -13.47 1.15 -3.09
N GLY A 156 -14.33 2.15 -3.00
CA GLY A 156 -14.01 3.42 -2.35
C GLY A 156 -15.18 4.04 -1.63
N ILE A 157 -14.89 4.78 -0.57
CA ILE A 157 -15.86 5.54 0.21
C ILE A 157 -15.42 7.00 0.32
N SER A 158 -16.37 7.92 0.15
CA SER A 158 -16.15 9.36 0.30
C SER A 158 -16.95 9.87 1.47
N LEU A 159 -16.25 10.18 2.56
CA LEU A 159 -16.89 10.73 3.77
C LEU A 159 -17.21 12.22 3.59
N PRO A 160 -18.23 12.76 4.29
CA PRO A 160 -18.41 14.19 4.37
C PRO A 160 -17.28 14.80 5.19
N GLY A 161 -16.87 16.02 4.86
CA GLY A 161 -15.83 16.74 5.60
C GLY A 161 -16.19 17.07 7.06
N SER A 162 -17.47 16.96 7.44
CA SER A 162 -17.98 17.14 8.80
C SER A 162 -18.38 15.80 9.41
N GLY A 163 -18.15 15.65 10.73
CA GLY A 163 -18.42 14.39 11.45
C GLY A 163 -19.87 14.16 11.88
N GLU A 164 -20.78 15.15 11.69
CA GLU A 164 -22.17 15.07 12.13
C GLU A 164 -23.02 14.32 11.10
N ASN A 165 -23.69 13.24 11.53
CA ASN A 165 -24.54 12.39 10.70
C ASN A 165 -23.93 12.08 9.31
N PRO A 166 -22.81 11.38 9.26
CA PRO A 166 -22.09 11.20 8.02
C PRO A 166 -22.95 10.45 6.98
N VAL A 167 -22.95 11.00 5.77
CA VAL A 167 -23.58 10.42 4.57
C VAL A 167 -22.45 10.19 3.57
N ALA A 168 -22.07 8.94 3.38
CA ALA A 168 -20.88 8.55 2.66
C ALA A 168 -21.21 7.76 1.40
N PRO A 169 -21.12 8.35 0.20
CA PRO A 169 -21.23 7.59 -1.05
C PRO A 169 -20.11 6.57 -1.17
N VAL A 170 -20.50 5.37 -1.62
CA VAL A 170 -19.61 4.24 -1.91
C VAL A 170 -19.56 4.02 -3.42
N TYR A 171 -18.38 3.74 -3.91
CA TYR A 171 -18.07 3.45 -5.30
C TYR A 171 -17.49 2.03 -5.40
N MET A 172 -17.87 1.30 -6.45
CA MET A 172 -17.34 -0.03 -6.78
C MET A 172 -17.14 -0.11 -8.30
N ASP A 173 -15.98 -0.60 -8.72
CA ASP A 173 -15.65 -0.76 -10.14
C ASP A 173 -15.89 0.52 -10.96
N GLY A 174 -15.50 1.68 -10.41
CA GLY A 174 -15.65 2.99 -11.05
C GLY A 174 -17.05 3.58 -11.02
N LYS A 175 -18.05 2.89 -10.44
CA LYS A 175 -19.46 3.33 -10.43
C LYS A 175 -19.95 3.57 -9.02
N ARG A 176 -20.84 4.54 -8.89
CA ARG A 176 -21.52 4.76 -7.61
C ARG A 176 -22.41 3.54 -7.29
N TRP A 177 -22.08 2.86 -6.21
CA TRP A 177 -22.83 1.69 -5.73
C TRP A 177 -24.01 2.08 -4.85
N GLY A 178 -23.78 3.01 -3.89
CA GLY A 178 -24.79 3.38 -2.93
C GLY A 178 -24.30 4.45 -1.95
N THR A 179 -24.90 4.48 -0.76
CA THR A 179 -24.56 5.46 0.26
C THR A 179 -24.73 4.83 1.64
N LEU A 180 -23.70 4.87 2.45
CA LEU A 180 -23.74 4.52 3.86
C LEU A 180 -24.09 5.75 4.72
N LYS A 181 -24.73 5.54 5.86
CA LYS A 181 -25.20 6.63 6.73
C LYS A 181 -25.07 6.26 8.21
N GLY A 182 -24.84 7.26 9.05
CA GLY A 182 -24.89 7.11 10.50
C GLY A 182 -23.57 6.64 11.12
N GLN A 183 -23.65 6.06 12.30
CA GLN A 183 -22.49 5.71 13.13
C GLN A 183 -21.85 4.36 12.74
N ASP A 184 -22.57 3.53 12.01
CA ASP A 184 -22.16 2.14 11.69
C ASP A 184 -21.39 2.03 10.37
N ILE A 185 -20.98 3.15 9.77
CA ILE A 185 -20.28 3.21 8.47
C ILE A 185 -19.06 2.28 8.44
N ASP A 186 -18.27 2.20 9.51
CA ASP A 186 -17.11 1.31 9.60
C ASP A 186 -17.51 -0.16 9.42
N THR A 187 -18.47 -0.61 10.20
CA THR A 187 -18.96 -2.00 10.16
C THR A 187 -19.62 -2.35 8.82
N GLU A 188 -20.45 -1.44 8.30
CA GLU A 188 -21.10 -1.63 7.01
C GLU A 188 -20.10 -1.65 5.85
N PHE A 189 -19.08 -0.78 5.89
CA PHE A 189 -18.07 -0.76 4.85
C PHE A 189 -17.18 -2.01 4.87
N LYS A 190 -16.79 -2.52 6.05
CA LYS A 190 -16.07 -3.80 6.20
C LYS A 190 -16.88 -4.98 5.63
N LYS A 191 -18.20 -4.98 5.85
CA LYS A 191 -19.08 -5.99 5.26
C LYS A 191 -19.10 -5.88 3.74
N LEU A 192 -19.27 -4.68 3.20
CA LEU A 192 -19.23 -4.46 1.76
C LEU A 192 -17.89 -4.86 1.14
N LEU A 193 -16.79 -4.59 1.83
CA LEU A 193 -15.45 -5.00 1.42
C LEU A 193 -15.34 -6.52 1.34
N THR A 194 -15.83 -7.22 2.36
CA THR A 194 -15.85 -8.69 2.37
C THR A 194 -16.70 -9.26 1.25
N ASP A 195 -17.88 -8.69 1.01
CA ASP A 195 -18.79 -9.11 -0.07
C ASP A 195 -18.15 -8.82 -1.45
N TYR A 196 -17.45 -7.69 -1.59
CA TYR A 196 -16.70 -7.36 -2.80
C TYR A 196 -15.60 -8.40 -3.08
N VAL A 197 -14.81 -8.76 -2.07
CA VAL A 197 -13.75 -9.77 -2.19
C VAL A 197 -14.34 -11.11 -2.65
N ARG A 198 -15.40 -11.57 -2.00
CA ARG A 198 -16.07 -12.84 -2.36
C ARG A 198 -16.60 -12.83 -3.80
N ARG A 199 -17.22 -11.73 -4.21
CA ARG A 199 -17.78 -11.59 -5.57
C ARG A 199 -16.69 -11.52 -6.63
N THR A 200 -15.61 -10.79 -6.38
CA THR A 200 -14.61 -10.44 -7.41
C THR A 200 -13.50 -11.47 -7.51
N TYR A 201 -13.06 -12.00 -6.39
CA TYR A 201 -11.92 -12.93 -6.29
C TYR A 201 -12.35 -14.35 -5.91
N GLY A 202 -13.62 -14.57 -5.54
CA GLY A 202 -14.16 -15.89 -5.26
C GLY A 202 -14.21 -16.78 -6.50
N PRO A 203 -14.37 -18.10 -6.32
CA PRO A 203 -14.51 -19.02 -7.44
C PRO A 203 -15.69 -18.57 -8.30
N LYS A 204 -15.42 -18.29 -9.56
CA LYS A 204 -16.48 -18.05 -10.55
C LYS A 204 -17.22 -19.35 -10.70
N GLY A 205 -18.48 -19.39 -10.24
CA GLY A 205 -19.34 -20.55 -10.46
C GLY A 205 -19.32 -20.92 -11.94
N GLU A 206 -19.14 -22.21 -12.20
CA GLU A 206 -19.29 -22.83 -13.51
C GLU A 206 -20.71 -22.62 -14.06
#